data_246d3d0e8ea21a49683ea9a9ab36fc0e
#
_entry.id   246d3d0e8ea21a49683ea9a9ab36fc0e
#
_cell.length_a   1.000
_cell.length_b   1.000
_cell.length_c   1.000
_cell.angle_alpha   90.00
_cell.angle_beta   90.00
_cell.angle_gamma   90.00
#
_symmetry.space_group_name_H-M   'P 1'
#
loop_
_entity.id
_entity.type
_entity.pdbx_description
1 polymer ?
#
loop_
_entity_poly.entity_id
_entity_poly.type
_entity_poly.pdbx_seq_one_letter_code
_entity_poly.pdbx_strand_id
1 'polypeptide(L)'
;MDELQGHIAKAIDKFRAKIAEDENLRKELADITRNVNVDTTDNEGFSFILDKGEIKDFKKGKLPTAEITLHATTLDFKLLFTGELKPMKAWATKRLKFDASLDDVMRLKKLIS
;
A
#
# COMPACT_ATOMS: atom_id res chain seq x y z
N MET A 1 -10.74 -17.28 -5.97
CA MET A 1 -10.73 -15.93 -5.42
C MET A 1 -9.40 -15.65 -4.77
N ASP A 2 -8.83 -14.51 -4.99
CA ASP A 2 -7.51 -14.19 -4.43
C ASP A 2 -7.66 -13.68 -2.99
N GLU A 3 -7.13 -14.44 -2.04
CA GLU A 3 -7.19 -14.11 -0.62
C GLU A 3 -6.45 -12.79 -0.32
N LEU A 4 -5.29 -12.59 -0.94
CA LEU A 4 -4.51 -11.37 -0.75
C LEU A 4 -5.29 -10.14 -1.26
N GLN A 5 -6.00 -10.26 -2.36
CA GLN A 5 -6.83 -9.18 -2.90
C GLN A 5 -7.86 -8.72 -1.86
N GLY A 6 -8.48 -9.67 -1.15
CA GLY A 6 -9.43 -9.35 -0.09
C GLY A 6 -8.77 -8.63 1.09
N HIS A 7 -7.58 -9.02 1.48
CA HIS A 7 -6.83 -8.35 2.54
C HIS A 7 -6.43 -6.93 2.15
N ILE A 8 -6.00 -6.73 0.92
CA ILE A 8 -5.66 -5.39 0.42
C ILE A 8 -6.91 -4.51 0.38
N ALA A 9 -8.04 -5.05 -0.10
CA ALA A 9 -9.30 -4.30 -0.14
C ALA A 9 -9.72 -3.83 1.25
N LYS A 10 -9.59 -4.69 2.27
CA LYS A 10 -9.88 -4.30 3.66
C LYS A 10 -8.91 -3.23 4.16
N ALA A 11 -7.64 -3.34 3.82
CA ALA A 11 -6.64 -2.33 4.21
C ALA A 11 -6.95 -0.98 3.56
N ILE A 12 -7.39 -0.98 2.30
CA ILE A 12 -7.81 0.23 1.61
C ILE A 12 -9.01 0.87 2.31
N ASP A 13 -10.00 0.08 2.71
CA ASP A 13 -11.16 0.60 3.43
C ASP A 13 -10.77 1.22 4.78
N LYS A 14 -9.86 0.58 5.51
CA LYS A 14 -9.33 1.15 6.76
C LYS A 14 -8.58 2.46 6.52
N PHE A 15 -7.82 2.52 5.45
CA PHE A 15 -7.08 3.74 5.10
C PHE A 15 -8.03 4.87 4.73
N ARG A 16 -9.08 4.58 3.98
CA ARG A 16 -10.14 5.55 3.68
C ARG A 16 -10.77 6.10 4.95
N ALA A 17 -11.04 5.24 5.93
CA ALA A 17 -11.58 5.67 7.22
C ALA A 17 -10.60 6.58 7.97
N LYS A 18 -9.31 6.24 7.96
CA LYS A 18 -8.27 7.09 8.57
C LYS A 18 -8.20 8.46 7.91
N ILE A 19 -8.28 8.51 6.59
CA ILE A 19 -8.29 9.78 5.84
C ILE A 19 -9.50 10.62 6.26
N ALA A 20 -10.66 10.00 6.41
CA ALA A 20 -11.88 10.70 6.79
C ALA A 20 -11.81 11.28 8.20
N GLU A 21 -11.10 10.61 9.13
CA GLU A 21 -11.03 11.00 10.55
C GLU A 21 -9.84 11.90 10.88
N ASP A 22 -8.76 11.84 10.08
CA ASP A 22 -7.50 12.52 10.37
C ASP A 22 -7.30 13.71 9.43
N GLU A 23 -7.54 14.91 9.94
CA GLU A 23 -7.38 16.14 9.18
C GLU A 23 -5.94 16.34 8.68
N ASN A 24 -4.95 16.00 9.50
CA ASN A 24 -3.54 16.14 9.11
C ASN A 24 -3.20 15.22 7.94
N LEU A 25 -3.71 13.99 7.97
CA LEU A 25 -3.51 13.06 6.88
C LEU A 25 -4.18 13.55 5.60
N ARG A 26 -5.41 14.08 5.69
CA ARG A 26 -6.08 14.68 4.52
C ARG A 26 -5.26 15.81 3.92
N LYS A 27 -4.69 16.66 4.75
CA LYS A 27 -3.86 17.78 4.28
C LYS A 27 -2.59 17.28 3.59
N GLU A 28 -1.94 16.26 4.14
CA GLU A 28 -0.76 15.66 3.53
C GLU A 28 -1.05 15.09 2.14
N LEU A 29 -2.23 14.52 1.94
CA LEU A 29 -2.59 13.84 0.70
C LEU A 29 -3.29 14.74 -0.31
N ALA A 30 -3.71 15.95 0.10
CA ALA A 30 -4.58 16.81 -0.72
C ALA A 30 -3.96 17.22 -2.06
N ASP A 31 -2.64 17.33 -2.13
CA ASP A 31 -1.93 17.85 -3.31
C ASP A 31 -1.14 16.79 -4.06
N ILE A 32 -1.28 15.52 -3.70
CA ILE A 32 -0.48 14.48 -4.34
C ILE A 32 -1.33 13.48 -5.10
N THR A 33 -0.77 13.00 -6.20
CA THR A 33 -1.30 11.87 -6.98
C THR A 33 -0.17 10.89 -7.19
N ARG A 34 -0.40 9.61 -6.85
CA ARG A 34 0.62 8.57 -6.96
C ARG A 34 0.01 7.29 -7.51
N ASN A 35 0.69 6.71 -8.48
CA ASN A 35 0.42 5.35 -8.90
C ASN A 35 1.17 4.40 -7.97
N VAL A 36 0.48 3.40 -7.43
CA VAL A 36 1.05 2.46 -6.46
C VAL A 36 0.97 1.05 -7.00
N ASN A 37 2.11 0.38 -7.03
CA ASN A 37 2.17 -1.05 -7.35
C ASN A 37 2.46 -1.85 -6.08
N VAL A 38 1.71 -2.93 -5.88
CA VAL A 38 1.97 -3.94 -4.86
C VAL A 38 2.56 -5.14 -5.59
N ASP A 39 3.88 -5.20 -5.63
CA ASP A 39 4.60 -6.23 -6.39
C ASP A 39 4.78 -7.48 -5.54
N THR A 40 3.94 -8.47 -5.79
CA THR A 40 4.13 -9.80 -5.21
C THR A 40 5.19 -10.52 -6.03
N THR A 41 6.38 -10.70 -5.48
CA THR A 41 7.53 -11.23 -6.20
C THR A 41 7.31 -12.65 -6.73
N ASP A 42 6.33 -13.36 -6.17
CA ASP A 42 5.98 -14.74 -6.53
C ASP A 42 4.64 -14.85 -7.28
N ASN A 43 4.04 -13.72 -7.66
CA ASN A 43 2.75 -13.72 -8.32
C ASN A 43 2.55 -12.43 -9.14
N GLU A 44 1.33 -12.21 -9.61
CA GLU A 44 0.99 -11.13 -10.56
C GLU A 44 1.04 -9.72 -9.95
N GLY A 45 0.69 -9.57 -8.69
CA GLY A 45 0.66 -8.27 -8.04
C GLY A 45 -0.65 -7.53 -8.20
N PHE A 46 -0.66 -6.30 -7.69
CA PHE A 46 -1.84 -5.43 -7.66
C PHE A 46 -1.42 -3.99 -7.86
N SER A 47 -2.39 -3.14 -8.14
CA SER A 47 -2.13 -1.71 -8.26
C SER A 47 -3.35 -0.90 -7.84
N PHE A 48 -3.11 0.34 -7.46
CA PHE A 48 -4.16 1.32 -7.24
C PHE A 48 -3.58 2.73 -7.44
N ILE A 49 -4.46 3.71 -7.47
CA ILE A 49 -4.08 5.12 -7.62
C ILE A 49 -4.52 5.86 -6.37
N LEU A 50 -3.57 6.54 -5.73
CA LEU A 50 -3.84 7.48 -4.66
C LEU A 50 -3.93 8.87 -5.30
N ASP A 51 -5.15 9.44 -5.32
CA ASP A 51 -5.42 10.71 -5.98
C ASP A 51 -6.06 11.68 -5.00
N LYS A 52 -5.26 12.61 -4.50
CA LYS A 52 -5.73 13.69 -3.61
C LYS A 52 -6.57 13.19 -2.44
N GLY A 53 -6.09 12.11 -1.82
CA GLY A 53 -6.76 11.50 -0.68
C GLY A 53 -7.78 10.44 -1.02
N GLU A 54 -8.03 10.18 -2.29
CA GLU A 54 -8.92 9.12 -2.75
C GLU A 54 -8.12 7.95 -3.27
N ILE A 55 -8.61 6.72 -3.03
CA ILE A 55 -8.01 5.53 -3.60
C ILE A 55 -8.91 5.01 -4.69
N LYS A 56 -8.35 4.91 -5.89
CA LYS A 56 -9.08 4.56 -7.11
C LYS A 56 -8.43 3.39 -7.83
N ASP A 57 -9.21 2.71 -8.66
CA ASP A 57 -8.73 1.74 -9.64
C ASP A 57 -7.90 0.60 -9.03
N PHE A 58 -8.29 0.13 -7.84
CA PHE A 58 -7.67 -1.05 -7.27
C PHE A 58 -7.98 -2.28 -8.14
N LYS A 59 -6.93 -2.95 -8.60
CA LYS A 59 -7.08 -4.10 -9.50
C LYS A 59 -5.88 -5.04 -9.41
N LYS A 60 -6.02 -6.23 -9.96
CA LYS A 60 -4.91 -7.13 -10.20
C LYS A 60 -4.03 -6.60 -11.32
N GLY A 61 -2.74 -6.91 -11.24
CA GLY A 61 -1.75 -6.47 -12.21
C GLY A 61 -1.10 -5.17 -11.82
N LYS A 62 0.12 -4.98 -12.31
CA LYS A 62 0.90 -3.78 -12.03
C LYS A 62 0.72 -2.76 -13.14
N LEU A 63 0.79 -1.48 -12.76
CA LEU A 63 0.84 -0.39 -13.72
C LEU A 63 2.22 -0.34 -14.40
N PRO A 64 2.30 0.12 -15.67
CA PRO A 64 3.59 0.22 -16.37
C PRO A 64 4.60 1.11 -15.66
N THR A 65 4.12 2.17 -15.01
CA THR A 65 4.94 3.08 -14.23
C THR A 65 4.23 3.40 -12.93
N ALA A 66 5.00 3.56 -11.85
CA ALA A 66 4.45 3.91 -10.56
C ALA A 66 5.50 4.69 -9.77
N GLU A 67 5.06 5.73 -9.06
CA GLU A 67 5.92 6.47 -8.15
C GLU A 67 6.24 5.67 -6.91
N ILE A 68 5.38 4.73 -6.54
CA ILE A 68 5.54 3.90 -5.35
C ILE A 68 5.37 2.45 -5.73
N THR A 69 6.34 1.61 -5.38
CA THR A 69 6.22 0.16 -5.52
C THR A 69 6.62 -0.50 -4.22
N LEU A 70 5.77 -1.40 -3.74
CA LEU A 70 6.04 -2.23 -2.57
C LEU A 70 6.37 -3.63 -3.08
N HIS A 71 7.46 -4.22 -2.58
CA HIS A 71 7.89 -5.56 -2.99
C HIS A 71 7.90 -6.50 -1.80
N ALA A 72 7.20 -7.60 -1.90
CA ALA A 72 7.23 -8.69 -0.92
C ALA A 72 6.62 -9.94 -1.56
N THR A 73 6.76 -11.09 -0.87
CA THR A 73 6.05 -12.29 -1.28
C THR A 73 4.56 -12.17 -0.95
N THR A 74 3.74 -13.00 -1.58
CA THR A 74 2.31 -13.07 -1.27
C THR A 74 2.08 -13.33 0.23
N LEU A 75 2.82 -14.26 0.81
CA LEU A 75 2.70 -14.58 2.24
C LEU A 75 3.03 -13.37 3.11
N ASP A 76 4.13 -12.68 2.81
CA ASP A 76 4.55 -11.53 3.61
C ASP A 76 3.55 -10.39 3.52
N PHE A 77 2.97 -10.15 2.35
CA PHE A 77 1.89 -9.16 2.23
C PHE A 77 0.66 -9.55 3.05
N LYS A 78 0.27 -10.83 3.03
CA LYS A 78 -0.85 -11.27 3.88
C LYS A 78 -0.59 -10.99 5.35
N LEU A 79 0.61 -11.29 5.82
CA LEU A 79 0.99 -11.05 7.21
C LEU A 79 1.02 -9.55 7.55
N LEU A 80 1.48 -8.72 6.62
CA LEU A 80 1.47 -7.27 6.78
C LEU A 80 0.04 -6.73 6.88
N PHE A 81 -0.83 -7.12 5.96
CA PHE A 81 -2.20 -6.60 5.91
C PHE A 81 -3.10 -7.15 7.02
N THR A 82 -2.77 -8.29 7.61
CA THR A 82 -3.49 -8.82 8.77
C THR A 82 -2.93 -8.31 10.09
N GLY A 83 -1.79 -7.61 10.07
CA GLY A 83 -1.16 -7.08 11.27
C GLY A 83 -0.24 -8.05 11.98
N GLU A 84 -0.06 -9.27 11.47
CA GLU A 84 0.80 -10.29 12.08
C GLU A 84 2.28 -9.97 11.89
N LEU A 85 2.64 -9.29 10.79
CA LEU A 85 4.00 -8.84 10.51
C LEU A 85 4.04 -7.32 10.56
N LYS A 86 4.86 -6.76 11.43
CA LYS A 86 4.98 -5.30 11.54
C LYS A 86 5.79 -4.74 10.37
N PRO A 87 5.34 -3.63 9.75
CA PRO A 87 6.05 -3.06 8.59
C PRO A 87 7.51 -2.73 8.83
N MET A 88 7.83 -2.17 10.00
CA MET A 88 9.22 -1.82 10.31
C MET A 88 10.10 -3.04 10.43
N LYS A 89 9.59 -4.11 11.05
CA LYS A 89 10.31 -5.37 11.16
C LYS A 89 10.49 -6.03 9.79
N ALA A 90 9.46 -6.00 8.97
CA ALA A 90 9.53 -6.55 7.61
C ALA A 90 10.59 -5.81 6.78
N TRP A 91 10.64 -4.50 6.89
CA TRP A 91 11.63 -3.69 6.21
C TRP A 91 13.04 -3.97 6.72
N ALA A 92 13.22 -4.00 8.03
CA ALA A 92 14.52 -4.25 8.65
C ALA A 92 15.09 -5.64 8.29
N THR A 93 14.23 -6.64 8.13
CA THR A 93 14.62 -8.01 7.76
C THR A 93 14.61 -8.25 6.25
N LYS A 94 14.40 -7.20 5.47
CA LYS A 94 14.35 -7.24 4.00
C LYS A 94 13.22 -8.10 3.42
N ARG A 95 12.18 -8.38 4.20
CA ARG A 95 10.97 -9.05 3.72
C ARG A 95 10.08 -8.08 2.95
N LEU A 96 10.14 -6.80 3.27
CA LEU A 96 9.42 -5.75 2.56
C LEU A 96 10.42 -4.74 2.02
N LYS A 97 10.33 -4.43 0.73
CA LYS A 97 11.16 -3.43 0.08
C LYS A 97 10.28 -2.34 -0.51
N PHE A 98 10.77 -1.12 -0.49
CA PHE A 98 10.10 0.04 -1.07
C PHE A 98 10.92 0.60 -2.22
N ASP A 99 10.23 0.93 -3.29
CA ASP A 99 10.77 1.73 -4.38
C ASP A 99 9.94 3.01 -4.43
N ALA A 100 10.36 4.02 -3.69
CA ALA A 100 9.62 5.27 -3.53
C ALA A 100 10.47 6.30 -2.80
N SER A 101 10.05 7.58 -2.85
CA SER A 101 10.67 8.61 -2.03
C SER A 101 10.40 8.34 -0.55
N LEU A 102 11.28 8.83 0.32
CA LEU A 102 11.10 8.68 1.77
C LEU A 102 9.78 9.28 2.23
N ASP A 103 9.39 10.43 1.70
CA ASP A 103 8.13 11.08 2.05
C ASP A 103 6.94 10.19 1.71
N ASP A 104 6.96 9.55 0.53
CA ASP A 104 5.89 8.65 0.11
C ASP A 104 5.84 7.38 0.97
N VAL A 105 7.01 6.84 1.37
CA VAL A 105 7.07 5.70 2.29
C VAL A 105 6.39 6.05 3.61
N MET A 106 6.67 7.22 4.14
CA MET A 106 6.09 7.67 5.41
C MET A 106 4.57 7.85 5.31
N ARG A 107 4.07 8.35 4.17
CA ARG A 107 2.64 8.47 3.93
C ARG A 107 1.95 7.12 3.87
N LEU A 108 2.53 6.17 3.14
CA LEU A 108 1.95 4.84 2.98
C LEU A 108 2.10 3.94 4.19
N LYS A 109 2.96 4.27 5.13
CA LYS A 109 3.09 3.54 6.38
C LYS A 109 1.72 3.39 7.06
N LYS A 110 0.88 4.40 6.96
CA LYS A 110 -0.47 4.38 7.56
C LYS A 110 -1.42 3.41 6.87
N LEU A 111 -1.15 3.03 5.62
CA LEU A 111 -1.95 2.06 4.90
C LEU A 111 -1.80 0.65 5.48
N ILE A 112 -0.61 0.31 5.92
CA ILE A 112 -0.27 -1.05 6.37
C ILE A 112 -0.01 -1.15 7.88
N SER A 113 -0.24 -0.09 8.62
CA SER A 113 -0.04 -0.11 10.07
C SER A 113 -1.33 -0.25 10.87
#